data_641e5f3ad80f0eecd688c082b0ec8e87
#
_entry.id   641e5f3ad80f0eecd688c082b0ec8e87
#
_cell.length_a   1.000
_cell.length_b   1.000
_cell.length_c   1.000
_cell.angle_alpha   90.00
_cell.angle_beta   90.00
_cell.angle_gamma   90.00
#
_symmetry.space_group_name_H-M   'P 1'
#
loop_
_entity.id
_entity.type
_entity.pdbx_description
1 polymer ?
#
loop_
_entity_poly.entity_id
_entity_poly.type
_entity_poly.pdbx_seq_one_letter_code
_entity_poly.pdbx_strand_id
1 'polypeptide(L)'
;MKYGIVFGGQSYEHEISIISAIAVKDALKGENLAFVFCDKDRRFFLIEEKNMRAVYFKNGEYTKSKELNISNGGFYMSGGMFGKKSMLEVSVYVNLIHGCDGEDGKFASLFEFFSIPYIGPRIEASVLSYNKILTKYLAQIAGVKTVPFEIVNRNSLPNFNFPVIIKPAHLGSSIGIGIAKSEKEFDYCMDKVYELDDSAIVEPYMENIKEYNLAGAKIDGKIEYSFIEEPKKEGYLDFGRKYLDFSRTGVVEEAQIGMSIEDKMKDAFAKLYNVGGFEGALIRCDFFVQNNEVYLNEINPNPGSMANYLFSDFAEVLGKLATSLPAAKEIPISYDLITKISANK
;
A
#
# COMPACT_ATOMS: atom_id res chain seq x y z
N MET A 1 -8.70 -19.54 -10.28
CA MET A 1 -8.96 -18.93 -8.95
C MET A 1 -9.89 -17.74 -9.13
N LYS A 2 -10.69 -17.35 -8.13
CA LYS A 2 -11.50 -16.13 -8.22
C LYS A 2 -10.96 -15.09 -7.22
N TYR A 3 -10.60 -13.93 -7.74
CA TYR A 3 -10.08 -12.82 -6.95
C TYR A 3 -11.19 -11.84 -6.55
N GLY A 4 -11.17 -11.39 -5.30
CA GLY A 4 -12.01 -10.29 -4.82
C GLY A 4 -11.20 -9.00 -4.72
N ILE A 5 -11.36 -8.08 -5.65
CA ILE A 5 -10.64 -6.80 -5.64
C ILE A 5 -11.37 -5.84 -4.69
N VAL A 6 -10.73 -5.48 -3.56
CA VAL A 6 -11.29 -4.56 -2.57
C VAL A 6 -10.65 -3.20 -2.72
N PHE A 7 -11.43 -2.15 -2.92
CA PHE A 7 -10.94 -0.82 -3.25
C PHE A 7 -11.87 0.28 -2.75
N GLY A 8 -11.39 1.54 -2.76
CA GLY A 8 -12.10 2.72 -2.24
C GLY A 8 -11.57 3.13 -0.88
N GLY A 9 -12.38 3.06 0.17
CA GLY A 9 -12.03 3.38 1.56
C GLY A 9 -12.14 4.87 1.91
N GLN A 10 -12.07 5.22 3.19
CA GLN A 10 -12.07 6.59 3.67
C GLN A 10 -10.64 7.12 3.74
N SER A 11 -10.16 7.67 2.62
CA SER A 11 -8.78 8.12 2.45
C SER A 11 -8.70 9.33 1.53
N TYR A 12 -7.67 10.15 1.68
CA TYR A 12 -7.30 11.16 0.68
C TYR A 12 -6.96 10.54 -0.68
N GLU A 13 -6.63 9.25 -0.71
CA GLU A 13 -6.29 8.48 -1.91
C GLU A 13 -7.46 7.62 -2.43
N HIS A 14 -8.70 7.93 -2.01
CA HIS A 14 -9.91 7.21 -2.42
C HIS A 14 -10.05 7.07 -3.93
N GLU A 15 -9.86 8.15 -4.67
CA GLU A 15 -9.97 8.15 -6.14
C GLU A 15 -8.82 7.38 -6.80
N ILE A 16 -7.62 7.41 -6.21
CA ILE A 16 -6.46 6.62 -6.65
C ILE A 16 -6.78 5.13 -6.54
N SER A 17 -7.39 4.72 -5.43
CA SER A 17 -7.83 3.35 -5.23
C SER A 17 -8.82 2.87 -6.31
N ILE A 18 -9.76 3.72 -6.71
CA ILE A 18 -10.71 3.43 -7.80
C ILE A 18 -9.97 3.26 -9.14
N ILE A 19 -9.05 4.18 -9.46
CA ILE A 19 -8.25 4.12 -10.70
C ILE A 19 -7.37 2.87 -10.71
N SER A 20 -6.71 2.55 -9.60
CA SER A 20 -5.92 1.33 -9.43
C SER A 20 -6.74 0.06 -9.69
N ALA A 21 -7.97 -0.01 -9.15
CA ALA A 21 -8.83 -1.17 -9.36
C ALA A 21 -9.28 -1.32 -10.82
N ILE A 22 -9.51 -0.21 -11.53
CA ILE A 22 -9.80 -0.23 -12.97
C ILE A 22 -8.60 -0.72 -13.77
N ALA A 23 -7.39 -0.24 -13.46
CA ALA A 23 -6.16 -0.67 -14.12
C ALA A 23 -5.86 -2.15 -13.85
N VAL A 24 -6.01 -2.62 -12.61
CA VAL A 24 -5.83 -4.04 -12.25
C VAL A 24 -6.84 -4.93 -12.96
N LYS A 25 -8.11 -4.49 -13.11
CA LYS A 25 -9.09 -5.21 -13.93
C LYS A 25 -8.58 -5.42 -15.35
N ASP A 26 -8.00 -4.38 -15.96
CA ASP A 26 -7.51 -4.46 -17.34
C ASP A 26 -6.22 -5.31 -17.44
N ALA A 27 -5.34 -5.25 -16.42
CA ALA A 27 -4.14 -6.09 -16.33
C ALA A 27 -4.44 -7.58 -16.10
N LEU A 28 -5.56 -7.90 -15.42
CA LEU A 28 -6.02 -9.25 -15.14
C LEU A 28 -7.14 -9.70 -16.09
N LYS A 29 -7.15 -9.16 -17.32
CA LYS A 29 -8.16 -9.51 -18.32
C LYS A 29 -8.14 -11.02 -18.63
N GLY A 30 -9.26 -11.67 -18.42
CA GLY A 30 -9.40 -13.12 -18.58
C GLY A 30 -9.44 -13.89 -17.25
N GLU A 31 -9.04 -13.26 -16.16
CA GLU A 31 -9.19 -13.83 -14.82
C GLU A 31 -10.62 -13.66 -14.28
N ASN A 32 -10.99 -14.49 -13.31
CA ASN A 32 -12.29 -14.42 -12.67
C ASN A 32 -12.25 -13.42 -11.51
N LEU A 33 -12.87 -12.25 -11.68
CA LEU A 33 -12.82 -11.14 -10.75
C LEU A 33 -14.19 -10.84 -10.12
N ALA A 34 -14.17 -10.45 -8.85
CA ALA A 34 -15.28 -9.81 -8.16
C ALA A 34 -14.80 -8.46 -7.60
N PHE A 35 -15.58 -7.41 -7.73
CA PHE A 35 -15.18 -6.06 -7.31
C PHE A 35 -15.99 -5.64 -6.09
N VAL A 36 -15.30 -5.40 -4.98
CA VAL A 36 -15.87 -4.98 -3.69
C VAL A 36 -15.44 -3.55 -3.43
N PHE A 37 -16.35 -2.62 -3.61
CA PHE A 37 -16.12 -1.21 -3.37
C PHE A 37 -16.45 -0.84 -1.92
N CYS A 38 -15.51 -0.23 -1.23
CA CYS A 38 -15.70 0.39 0.08
C CYS A 38 -15.92 1.89 -0.12
N ASP A 39 -17.10 2.40 0.21
CA ASP A 39 -17.38 3.83 0.07
C ASP A 39 -16.72 4.67 1.19
N LYS A 40 -16.86 6.00 1.11
CA LYS A 40 -16.34 6.93 2.10
C LYS A 40 -16.92 6.75 3.52
N ASP A 41 -18.06 6.06 3.64
CA ASP A 41 -18.73 5.74 4.90
C ASP A 41 -18.45 4.30 5.35
N ARG A 42 -17.47 3.63 4.70
CA ARG A 42 -17.03 2.24 4.95
C ARG A 42 -18.14 1.20 4.74
N ARG A 43 -19.10 1.49 3.86
CA ARG A 43 -20.05 0.48 3.39
C ARG A 43 -19.49 -0.23 2.18
N PHE A 44 -19.76 -1.53 2.06
CA PHE A 44 -19.24 -2.35 0.98
C PHE A 44 -20.31 -2.63 -0.06
N PHE A 45 -19.93 -2.54 -1.33
CA PHE A 45 -20.84 -2.77 -2.48
C PHE A 45 -20.21 -3.72 -3.47
N LEU A 46 -21.01 -4.68 -3.97
CA LEU A 46 -20.60 -5.55 -5.08
C LEU A 46 -20.81 -4.81 -6.41
N ILE A 47 -19.71 -4.52 -7.10
CA ILE A 47 -19.75 -3.80 -8.39
C ILE A 47 -19.66 -4.79 -9.53
N GLU A 48 -20.58 -4.70 -10.50
CA GLU A 48 -20.50 -5.47 -11.73
C GLU A 48 -19.32 -4.98 -12.60
N GLU A 49 -18.60 -5.89 -13.24
CA GLU A 49 -17.41 -5.56 -14.04
C GLU A 49 -17.66 -4.49 -15.10
N LYS A 50 -18.82 -4.53 -15.80
CA LYS A 50 -19.20 -3.50 -16.79
C LYS A 50 -19.30 -2.07 -16.22
N ASN A 51 -19.46 -1.95 -14.89
CA ASN A 51 -19.56 -0.69 -14.16
C ASN A 51 -18.21 -0.21 -13.59
N MET A 52 -17.13 -0.98 -13.77
CA MET A 52 -15.78 -0.59 -13.35
C MET A 52 -15.22 0.53 -14.26
N ARG A 53 -15.71 1.74 -14.06
CA ARG A 53 -15.35 2.98 -14.77
C ARG A 53 -15.50 4.18 -13.84
N ALA A 54 -14.58 5.12 -13.89
CA ALA A 54 -14.49 6.26 -12.97
C ALA A 54 -15.82 7.05 -12.84
N VAL A 55 -16.51 7.28 -13.96
CA VAL A 55 -17.77 8.03 -13.99
C VAL A 55 -18.86 7.37 -13.13
N TYR A 56 -18.89 6.04 -13.02
CA TYR A 56 -19.88 5.31 -12.22
C TYR A 56 -19.76 5.66 -10.73
N PHE A 57 -18.52 5.74 -10.23
CA PHE A 57 -18.25 6.10 -8.84
C PHE A 57 -18.46 7.60 -8.60
N LYS A 58 -17.95 8.45 -9.50
CA LYS A 58 -18.11 9.91 -9.44
C LYS A 58 -19.58 10.33 -9.33
N ASN A 59 -20.47 9.66 -10.08
CA ASN A 59 -21.90 9.96 -10.08
C ASN A 59 -22.68 9.33 -8.92
N GLY A 60 -22.02 8.56 -8.04
CA GLY A 60 -22.65 7.86 -6.93
C GLY A 60 -23.58 6.70 -7.36
N GLU A 61 -23.45 6.22 -8.60
CA GLU A 61 -24.29 5.15 -9.14
C GLU A 61 -24.09 3.82 -8.41
N TYR A 62 -22.92 3.64 -7.75
CA TYR A 62 -22.60 2.47 -6.95
C TYR A 62 -23.60 2.22 -5.81
N THR A 63 -24.29 3.24 -5.33
CA THR A 63 -25.31 3.12 -4.27
C THR A 63 -26.52 2.26 -4.70
N LYS A 64 -26.68 2.01 -6.00
CA LYS A 64 -27.69 1.09 -6.56
C LYS A 64 -27.21 -0.35 -6.62
N SER A 65 -25.92 -0.60 -6.37
CA SER A 65 -25.32 -1.95 -6.32
C SER A 65 -25.72 -2.69 -5.05
N LYS A 66 -25.50 -4.00 -5.04
CA LYS A 66 -25.79 -4.81 -3.86
C LYS A 66 -24.84 -4.46 -2.73
N GLU A 67 -25.40 -4.06 -1.60
CA GLU A 67 -24.64 -3.86 -0.39
C GLU A 67 -24.19 -5.21 0.20
N LEU A 68 -22.97 -5.25 0.70
CA LEU A 68 -22.32 -6.43 1.27
C LEU A 68 -22.08 -6.24 2.76
N ASN A 69 -22.19 -7.32 3.50
CA ASN A 69 -21.79 -7.40 4.90
C ASN A 69 -20.55 -8.29 5.02
N ILE A 70 -19.62 -7.95 5.90
CA ILE A 70 -18.44 -8.76 6.19
C ILE A 70 -18.70 -9.67 7.40
N SER A 71 -18.21 -10.90 7.34
CA SER A 71 -18.26 -11.89 8.45
C SER A 71 -17.15 -12.92 8.22
N ASN A 72 -17.07 -13.93 9.09
CA ASN A 72 -16.07 -14.99 8.96
C ASN A 72 -16.02 -15.56 7.54
N GLY A 73 -14.81 -15.59 6.98
CA GLY A 73 -14.51 -16.15 5.67
C GLY A 73 -14.79 -15.24 4.48
N GLY A 74 -15.45 -14.07 4.62
CA GLY A 74 -15.63 -13.16 3.49
C GLY A 74 -16.82 -12.23 3.57
N PHE A 75 -17.23 -11.76 2.40
CA PHE A 75 -18.39 -10.90 2.22
C PHE A 75 -19.66 -11.68 1.92
N TYR A 76 -20.79 -11.18 2.40
CA TYR A 76 -22.11 -11.77 2.28
C TYR A 76 -23.11 -10.80 1.70
N MET A 77 -23.92 -11.29 0.80
CA MET A 77 -25.10 -10.59 0.31
C MET A 77 -26.27 -10.81 1.26
N SER A 78 -26.96 -9.75 1.64
CA SER A 78 -28.20 -9.85 2.40
C SER A 78 -29.31 -10.51 1.58
N GLY A 79 -29.97 -11.53 2.13
CA GLY A 79 -31.00 -12.27 1.43
C GLY A 79 -32.41 -11.64 1.43
N GLY A 80 -32.54 -10.31 1.62
CA GLY A 80 -33.83 -9.65 1.79
C GLY A 80 -34.59 -10.12 3.06
N MET A 81 -35.87 -9.73 3.20
CA MET A 81 -36.66 -9.98 4.43
C MET A 81 -36.91 -11.47 4.71
N PHE A 82 -36.78 -12.38 3.73
CA PHE A 82 -36.96 -13.83 3.89
C PHE A 82 -35.87 -14.69 3.21
N GLY A 83 -34.81 -14.05 2.65
CA GLY A 83 -33.76 -14.75 1.90
C GLY A 83 -32.61 -15.23 2.78
N LYS A 84 -31.96 -16.33 2.38
CA LYS A 84 -30.72 -16.80 3.02
C LYS A 84 -29.59 -15.84 2.66
N LYS A 85 -28.74 -15.51 3.64
CA LYS A 85 -27.43 -14.88 3.38
C LYS A 85 -26.64 -15.79 2.47
N SER A 86 -26.05 -15.25 1.41
CA SER A 86 -25.14 -16.00 0.52
C SER A 86 -23.77 -15.35 0.55
N MET A 87 -22.75 -16.16 0.76
CA MET A 87 -21.37 -15.73 0.73
C MET A 87 -20.97 -15.40 -0.72
N LEU A 88 -20.20 -14.33 -0.90
CA LEU A 88 -19.56 -14.04 -2.17
C LEU A 88 -18.46 -15.07 -2.40
N GLU A 89 -18.59 -15.90 -3.42
CA GLU A 89 -17.61 -16.91 -3.77
C GLU A 89 -16.35 -16.24 -4.31
N VAL A 90 -15.32 -16.13 -3.46
CA VAL A 90 -13.99 -15.58 -3.74
C VAL A 90 -12.96 -16.49 -3.09
N SER A 91 -11.89 -16.82 -3.82
CA SER A 91 -10.80 -17.64 -3.30
C SER A 91 -9.83 -16.84 -2.44
N VAL A 92 -9.52 -15.61 -2.85
CA VAL A 92 -8.60 -14.71 -2.17
C VAL A 92 -8.97 -13.26 -2.51
N TYR A 93 -8.90 -12.38 -1.51
CA TYR A 93 -9.11 -10.97 -1.73
C TYR A 93 -7.77 -10.25 -2.02
N VAL A 94 -7.83 -9.14 -2.73
CA VAL A 94 -6.70 -8.28 -3.03
C VAL A 94 -6.99 -6.90 -2.47
N ASN A 95 -6.13 -6.42 -1.58
CA ASN A 95 -6.24 -5.08 -1.02
C ASN A 95 -5.71 -4.04 -2.01
N LEU A 96 -6.61 -3.21 -2.52
CA LEU A 96 -6.28 -2.03 -3.33
C LEU A 96 -6.77 -0.72 -2.70
N ILE A 97 -7.11 -0.73 -1.42
CA ILE A 97 -7.40 0.51 -0.71
C ILE A 97 -6.07 1.21 -0.43
N HIS A 98 -5.89 2.42 -0.99
CA HIS A 98 -4.69 3.23 -0.80
C HIS A 98 -4.85 4.21 0.36
N GLY A 99 -3.74 4.45 1.07
CA GLY A 99 -3.69 5.33 2.22
C GLY A 99 -4.45 4.80 3.44
N CYS A 100 -5.17 5.67 4.14
CA CYS A 100 -6.01 5.28 5.28
C CYS A 100 -6.97 4.15 4.93
N ASP A 101 -7.32 3.38 5.91
CA ASP A 101 -8.11 2.16 5.86
C ASP A 101 -7.37 0.98 5.20
N GLY A 102 -6.65 1.18 4.09
CA GLY A 102 -5.98 0.11 3.37
C GLY A 102 -4.56 -0.18 3.83
N GLU A 103 -3.82 0.87 4.21
CA GLU A 103 -2.38 0.78 4.50
C GLU A 103 -2.04 1.05 5.96
N ASP A 104 -2.99 1.58 6.74
CA ASP A 104 -2.81 1.91 8.16
C ASP A 104 -3.10 0.74 9.13
N GLY A 105 -3.31 -0.46 8.61
CA GLY A 105 -3.60 -1.67 9.38
C GLY A 105 -5.08 -1.96 9.60
N LYS A 106 -6.01 -1.04 9.33
CA LYS A 106 -7.45 -1.29 9.56
C LYS A 106 -8.01 -2.41 8.68
N PHE A 107 -7.69 -2.38 7.38
CA PHE A 107 -8.09 -3.44 6.46
C PHE A 107 -7.51 -4.79 6.89
N ALA A 108 -6.21 -4.84 7.17
CA ALA A 108 -5.52 -6.04 7.62
C ALA A 108 -6.19 -6.60 8.89
N SER A 109 -6.43 -5.74 9.89
CA SER A 109 -7.10 -6.13 11.14
C SER A 109 -8.51 -6.69 10.90
N LEU A 110 -9.29 -6.06 10.01
CA LEU A 110 -10.64 -6.51 9.68
C LEU A 110 -10.62 -7.89 9.03
N PHE A 111 -9.72 -8.11 8.08
CA PHE A 111 -9.63 -9.35 7.33
C PHE A 111 -9.06 -10.49 8.17
N GLU A 112 -8.02 -10.22 8.97
CA GLU A 112 -7.45 -11.21 9.88
C GLU A 112 -8.44 -11.61 11.00
N PHE A 113 -9.18 -10.64 11.55
CA PHE A 113 -10.20 -10.91 12.57
C PHE A 113 -11.30 -11.84 12.05
N PHE A 114 -11.71 -11.69 10.79
CA PHE A 114 -12.71 -12.54 10.15
C PHE A 114 -12.13 -13.74 9.39
N SER A 115 -10.85 -14.05 9.57
CA SER A 115 -10.17 -15.17 8.90
C SER A 115 -10.36 -15.17 7.39
N ILE A 116 -10.29 -14.00 6.75
CA ILE A 116 -10.46 -13.82 5.31
C ILE A 116 -9.09 -13.86 4.63
N PRO A 117 -8.85 -14.77 3.68
CA PRO A 117 -7.58 -14.81 2.97
C PRO A 117 -7.43 -13.60 2.02
N TYR A 118 -6.26 -12.94 2.07
CA TYR A 118 -6.02 -11.77 1.24
C TYR A 118 -4.55 -11.59 0.85
N ILE A 119 -4.33 -10.96 -0.30
CA ILE A 119 -3.06 -10.41 -0.74
C ILE A 119 -3.00 -8.96 -0.28
N GLY A 120 -1.94 -8.63 0.45
CA GLY A 120 -1.69 -7.30 1.01
C GLY A 120 -0.86 -7.38 2.29
N PRO A 121 -0.37 -6.25 2.80
CA PRO A 121 0.44 -6.21 4.01
C PRO A 121 -0.39 -6.65 5.22
N ARG A 122 0.25 -7.38 6.13
CA ARG A 122 -0.33 -7.75 7.43
C ARG A 122 -0.33 -6.54 8.36
N ILE A 123 -0.97 -6.65 9.53
CA ILE A 123 -1.17 -5.52 10.46
C ILE A 123 0.14 -4.78 10.76
N GLU A 124 1.17 -5.50 11.19
CA GLU A 124 2.46 -4.90 11.56
C GLU A 124 3.14 -4.26 10.34
N ALA A 125 3.19 -4.97 9.21
CA ALA A 125 3.76 -4.48 7.96
C ALA A 125 3.06 -3.22 7.46
N SER A 126 1.73 -3.16 7.55
CA SER A 126 0.92 -1.99 7.22
C SER A 126 1.34 -0.78 8.04
N VAL A 127 1.32 -0.90 9.37
CA VAL A 127 1.66 0.20 10.29
C VAL A 127 3.10 0.68 10.08
N LEU A 128 4.06 -0.25 9.90
CA LEU A 128 5.48 0.08 9.72
C LEU A 128 5.75 0.81 8.40
N SER A 129 5.03 0.51 7.33
CA SER A 129 5.25 1.11 6.02
C SER A 129 4.41 2.37 5.75
N TYR A 130 3.22 2.46 6.34
CA TYR A 130 2.34 3.63 6.17
C TYR A 130 2.90 4.89 6.84
N ASN A 131 3.53 4.74 8.01
CA ASN A 131 4.14 5.84 8.73
C ASN A 131 5.61 6.00 8.32
N LYS A 132 5.97 7.11 7.65
CA LYS A 132 7.33 7.40 7.17
C LYS A 132 8.39 7.37 8.28
N ILE A 133 8.01 7.79 9.51
CA ILE A 133 8.91 7.75 10.66
C ILE A 133 9.22 6.29 11.03
N LEU A 134 8.19 5.45 11.10
CA LEU A 134 8.35 4.02 11.39
C LEU A 134 9.10 3.30 10.26
N THR A 135 8.86 3.67 9.01
CA THR A 135 9.61 3.15 7.84
C THR A 135 11.12 3.45 7.98
N LYS A 136 11.50 4.65 8.46
CA LYS A 136 12.91 4.99 8.70
C LYS A 136 13.53 4.12 9.80
N TYR A 137 12.81 3.88 10.89
CA TYR A 137 13.27 2.98 11.96
C TYR A 137 13.34 1.53 11.50
N LEU A 138 12.37 1.06 10.71
CA LEU A 138 12.42 -0.26 10.08
C LEU A 138 13.67 -0.39 9.20
N ALA A 139 13.95 0.60 8.36
CA ALA A 139 15.16 0.61 7.51
C ALA A 139 16.44 0.57 8.35
N GLN A 140 16.50 1.31 9.45
CA GLN A 140 17.64 1.30 10.37
C GLN A 140 17.86 -0.10 10.99
N ILE A 141 16.79 -0.75 11.45
CA ILE A 141 16.86 -2.12 12.00
C ILE A 141 17.29 -3.12 10.91
N ALA A 142 16.80 -2.95 9.68
CA ALA A 142 17.17 -3.79 8.54
C ALA A 142 18.58 -3.52 8.01
N GLY A 143 19.29 -2.51 8.52
CA GLY A 143 20.60 -2.09 8.03
C GLY A 143 20.56 -1.49 6.62
N VAL A 144 19.44 -0.86 6.26
CA VAL A 144 19.24 -0.17 4.98
C VAL A 144 19.37 1.34 5.16
N LYS A 145 20.16 1.98 4.30
CA LYS A 145 20.35 3.43 4.35
C LYS A 145 19.07 4.17 3.98
N THR A 146 18.81 5.26 4.67
CA THR A 146 17.76 6.24 4.34
C THR A 146 18.35 7.63 4.27
N VAL A 147 17.65 8.58 3.65
CA VAL A 147 17.99 10.00 3.79
C VAL A 147 17.92 10.35 5.29
N PRO A 148 18.89 11.11 5.83
CA PRO A 148 18.80 11.63 7.19
C PRO A 148 17.50 12.36 7.41
N PHE A 149 16.96 12.30 8.62
CA PHE A 149 15.64 12.89 8.91
C PHE A 149 15.55 13.39 10.33
N GLU A 150 14.63 14.32 10.54
CA GLU A 150 14.22 14.80 11.86
C GLU A 150 12.70 14.80 11.96
N ILE A 151 12.21 14.54 13.17
CA ILE A 151 10.81 14.73 13.52
C ILE A 151 10.72 16.12 14.15
N VAL A 152 10.08 17.05 13.48
CA VAL A 152 10.06 18.46 13.88
C VAL A 152 8.65 18.85 14.29
N ASN A 153 8.53 19.47 15.45
CA ASN A 153 7.28 20.05 15.93
C ASN A 153 7.02 21.42 15.29
N ARG A 154 5.76 21.85 15.28
CA ARG A 154 5.28 23.07 14.61
C ARG A 154 6.08 24.36 14.92
N ASN A 155 6.69 24.44 16.10
CA ASN A 155 7.40 25.64 16.56
C ASN A 155 8.93 25.44 16.64
N SER A 156 9.47 24.44 15.96
CA SER A 156 10.89 24.12 15.98
C SER A 156 11.45 24.11 14.56
N LEU A 157 12.63 24.67 14.38
CA LEU A 157 13.38 24.56 13.12
C LEU A 157 14.18 23.27 13.10
N PRO A 158 14.43 22.68 11.90
CA PRO A 158 15.31 21.53 11.76
C PRO A 158 16.78 21.96 11.97
N ASN A 159 17.62 20.99 12.37
CA ASN A 159 19.06 21.22 12.41
C ASN A 159 19.73 21.13 11.03
N PHE A 160 18.98 20.81 9.98
CA PHE A 160 19.48 20.78 8.61
C PHE A 160 19.57 22.19 8.00
N ASN A 161 20.58 22.39 7.16
CA ASN A 161 20.64 23.58 6.34
C ASN A 161 19.56 23.55 5.25
N PHE A 162 18.99 24.71 4.92
CA PHE A 162 18.09 24.85 3.78
C PHE A 162 18.84 24.67 2.44
N PRO A 163 18.19 24.10 1.41
CA PRO A 163 16.79 23.70 1.36
C PRO A 163 16.52 22.36 2.05
N VAL A 164 15.31 22.22 2.63
CA VAL A 164 14.81 20.99 3.22
C VAL A 164 13.48 20.59 2.57
N ILE A 165 13.18 19.30 2.62
CA ILE A 165 11.87 18.76 2.23
C ILE A 165 11.08 18.36 3.47
N ILE A 166 9.83 18.78 3.53
CA ILE A 166 8.89 18.49 4.61
C ILE A 166 7.81 17.57 4.07
N LYS A 167 7.56 16.48 4.79
CA LYS A 167 6.58 15.45 4.38
C LYS A 167 5.64 15.15 5.55
N PRO A 168 4.31 15.03 5.33
CA PRO A 168 3.43 14.37 6.28
C PRO A 168 3.90 12.95 6.56
N ALA A 169 3.77 12.48 7.81
CA ALA A 169 4.20 11.14 8.18
C ALA A 169 3.33 10.03 7.57
N HIS A 170 2.02 10.28 7.37
CA HIS A 170 1.02 9.26 7.02
C HIS A 170 0.38 9.42 5.63
N LEU A 171 0.88 10.30 4.77
CA LEU A 171 0.30 10.53 3.45
C LEU A 171 1.22 10.05 2.32
N GLY A 172 0.60 9.49 1.29
CA GLY A 172 1.24 9.10 0.04
C GLY A 172 1.01 10.11 -1.09
N SER A 173 1.30 9.71 -2.33
CA SER A 173 1.00 10.45 -3.57
C SER A 173 1.48 11.89 -3.62
N SER A 174 2.54 12.22 -2.88
CA SER A 174 3.09 13.59 -2.70
C SER A 174 2.11 14.60 -2.07
N ILE A 175 1.03 14.15 -1.46
CA ILE A 175 0.07 15.01 -0.79
C ILE A 175 0.76 15.68 0.42
N GLY A 176 0.70 17.01 0.49
CA GLY A 176 1.24 17.79 1.61
C GLY A 176 2.77 17.92 1.62
N ILE A 177 3.51 17.40 0.63
CA ILE A 177 4.97 17.58 0.57
C ILE A 177 5.30 19.02 0.18
N GLY A 178 6.25 19.63 0.91
CA GLY A 178 6.78 20.96 0.64
C GLY A 178 8.30 21.00 0.61
N ILE A 179 8.87 21.90 -0.19
CA ILE A 179 10.30 22.21 -0.20
C ILE A 179 10.45 23.63 0.34
N ALA A 180 11.21 23.78 1.42
CA ALA A 180 11.51 25.08 2.02
C ALA A 180 12.98 25.46 1.75
N LYS A 181 13.19 26.68 1.25
CA LYS A 181 14.51 27.26 0.99
C LYS A 181 14.91 28.27 2.06
N SER A 182 14.01 28.55 3.00
CA SER A 182 14.18 29.52 4.10
C SER A 182 13.27 29.17 5.27
N GLU A 183 13.53 29.71 6.44
CA GLU A 183 12.67 29.57 7.63
C GLU A 183 11.22 29.98 7.37
N LYS A 184 11.01 31.10 6.66
CA LYS A 184 9.66 31.57 6.32
C LYS A 184 8.90 30.58 5.43
N GLU A 185 9.57 29.94 4.48
CA GLU A 185 8.96 28.92 3.64
C GLU A 185 8.73 27.62 4.44
N PHE A 186 9.60 27.35 5.40
CA PHE A 186 9.47 26.21 6.30
C PHE A 186 8.19 26.32 7.14
N ASP A 187 7.94 27.45 7.78
CA ASP A 187 6.72 27.68 8.56
C ASP A 187 5.46 27.47 7.71
N TYR A 188 5.45 27.99 6.47
CA TYR A 188 4.34 27.79 5.55
C TYR A 188 4.15 26.30 5.17
N CYS A 189 5.23 25.57 4.90
CA CYS A 189 5.17 24.14 4.60
C CYS A 189 4.68 23.32 5.81
N MET A 190 5.13 23.67 7.03
CA MET A 190 4.69 23.02 8.26
C MET A 190 3.19 23.23 8.49
N ASP A 191 2.68 24.45 8.27
CA ASP A 191 1.24 24.72 8.38
C ASP A 191 0.44 23.85 7.41
N LYS A 192 0.92 23.69 6.17
CA LYS A 192 0.27 22.82 5.17
C LYS A 192 0.29 21.35 5.56
N VAL A 193 1.37 20.87 6.15
CA VAL A 193 1.43 19.49 6.66
C VAL A 193 0.40 19.31 7.78
N TYR A 194 0.36 20.21 8.76
CA TYR A 194 -0.54 20.11 9.91
C TYR A 194 -2.03 20.38 9.61
N GLU A 195 -2.36 20.85 8.39
CA GLU A 195 -3.73 20.82 7.88
C GLU A 195 -4.18 19.39 7.51
N LEU A 196 -3.24 18.47 7.28
CA LEU A 196 -3.48 17.15 6.69
C LEU A 196 -3.08 15.98 7.59
N ASP A 197 -2.09 16.18 8.47
CA ASP A 197 -1.49 15.16 9.34
C ASP A 197 -1.05 15.77 10.67
N ASP A 198 -1.00 14.95 11.70
CA ASP A 198 -0.57 15.35 13.05
C ASP A 198 0.96 15.28 13.24
N SER A 199 1.70 14.81 12.24
CA SER A 199 3.14 14.55 12.30
C SER A 199 3.84 14.92 11.00
N ALA A 200 5.03 15.50 11.13
CA ALA A 200 5.90 15.87 10.02
C ALA A 200 7.29 15.23 10.16
N ILE A 201 7.84 14.82 9.02
CA ILE A 201 9.24 14.43 8.87
C ILE A 201 9.94 15.44 7.97
N VAL A 202 11.14 15.86 8.36
CA VAL A 202 11.98 16.81 7.62
C VAL A 202 13.27 16.11 7.19
N GLU A 203 13.63 16.28 5.94
CA GLU A 203 14.85 15.70 5.35
C GLU A 203 15.63 16.81 4.61
N PRO A 204 16.97 16.73 4.53
CA PRO A 204 17.72 17.61 3.62
C PRO A 204 17.27 17.38 2.19
N TYR A 205 17.11 18.46 1.43
CA TYR A 205 16.79 18.37 0.02
C TYR A 205 18.01 17.86 -0.75
N MET A 206 17.88 16.68 -1.36
CA MET A 206 18.96 16.07 -2.12
C MET A 206 18.88 16.49 -3.60
N GLU A 207 19.92 17.16 -4.07
CA GLU A 207 20.05 17.50 -5.49
C GLU A 207 20.73 16.37 -6.29
N ASN A 208 20.45 16.29 -7.58
CA ASN A 208 21.08 15.36 -8.52
C ASN A 208 20.95 13.88 -8.12
N ILE A 209 19.82 13.52 -7.55
CA ILE A 209 19.47 12.12 -7.26
C ILE A 209 18.77 11.47 -8.45
N LYS A 210 19.01 10.18 -8.62
CA LYS A 210 18.18 9.32 -9.45
C LYS A 210 17.18 8.59 -8.58
N GLU A 211 15.98 8.41 -9.07
CA GLU A 211 14.94 7.60 -8.43
C GLU A 211 14.78 6.29 -9.16
N TYR A 212 14.57 5.22 -8.40
CA TYR A 212 14.29 3.89 -8.94
C TYR A 212 13.20 3.22 -8.15
N ASN A 213 12.28 2.57 -8.86
CA ASN A 213 11.20 1.78 -8.29
C ASN A 213 11.50 0.30 -8.49
N LEU A 214 11.41 -0.47 -7.42
CA LEU A 214 11.54 -1.92 -7.45
C LEU A 214 10.37 -2.53 -6.68
N ALA A 215 9.57 -3.35 -7.35
CA ALA A 215 8.51 -4.13 -6.73
C ALA A 215 8.93 -5.59 -6.55
N GLY A 216 8.20 -6.31 -5.72
CA GLY A 216 8.41 -7.73 -5.53
C GLY A 216 7.49 -8.34 -4.49
N ALA A 217 7.49 -9.66 -4.46
CA ALA A 217 6.74 -10.46 -3.50
C ALA A 217 7.51 -11.74 -3.17
N LYS A 218 7.32 -12.27 -1.96
CA LYS A 218 7.90 -13.56 -1.56
C LYS A 218 6.97 -14.69 -1.97
N ILE A 219 7.44 -15.52 -2.89
CA ILE A 219 6.73 -16.66 -3.46
C ILE A 219 7.57 -17.90 -3.19
N ASP A 220 6.97 -18.92 -2.57
CA ASP A 220 7.65 -20.18 -2.21
C ASP A 220 9.00 -19.97 -1.50
N GLY A 221 9.02 -18.98 -0.59
CA GLY A 221 10.20 -18.66 0.24
C GLY A 221 11.26 -17.81 -0.45
N LYS A 222 11.10 -17.44 -1.73
CA LYS A 222 12.02 -16.60 -2.49
C LYS A 222 11.33 -15.31 -2.91
N ILE A 223 12.08 -14.22 -2.99
CA ILE A 223 11.55 -12.96 -3.52
C ILE A 223 11.64 -12.99 -5.04
N GLU A 224 10.50 -12.88 -5.70
CA GLU A 224 10.39 -12.58 -7.12
C GLU A 224 10.34 -11.06 -7.29
N TYR A 225 11.31 -10.51 -8.01
CA TYR A 225 11.44 -9.08 -8.26
C TYR A 225 10.81 -8.69 -9.59
N SER A 226 10.32 -7.47 -9.66
CA SER A 226 9.94 -6.82 -10.91
C SER A 226 11.14 -6.33 -11.72
N PHE A 227 10.89 -5.78 -12.90
CA PHE A 227 11.82 -4.83 -13.53
C PHE A 227 12.04 -3.63 -12.61
N ILE A 228 13.25 -3.02 -12.71
CA ILE A 228 13.55 -1.76 -12.04
C ILE A 228 13.17 -0.63 -13.00
N GLU A 229 12.35 0.29 -12.54
CA GLU A 229 11.96 1.48 -13.29
C GLU A 229 12.80 2.68 -12.85
N GLU A 230 13.28 3.51 -13.81
CA GLU A 230 13.70 4.88 -13.56
C GLU A 230 12.54 5.80 -13.98
N PRO A 231 11.73 6.33 -13.03
CA PRO A 231 10.58 7.16 -13.37
C PRO A 231 11.02 8.42 -14.13
N LYS A 232 10.35 8.72 -15.24
CA LYS A 232 10.63 9.95 -16.02
C LYS A 232 10.18 11.17 -15.20
N LYS A 233 11.12 11.97 -14.75
CA LYS A 233 10.83 13.21 -14.03
C LYS A 233 10.72 14.39 -15.01
N GLU A 234 9.63 15.13 -14.93
CA GLU A 234 9.52 16.49 -15.43
C GLU A 234 9.06 17.40 -14.28
N GLY A 235 9.94 17.62 -13.30
CA GLY A 235 9.67 18.45 -12.12
C GLY A 235 9.38 17.66 -10.84
N TYR A 236 9.71 18.25 -9.69
CA TYR A 236 9.79 17.60 -8.39
C TYR A 236 8.43 17.32 -7.72
N LEU A 237 7.32 17.91 -8.19
CA LEU A 237 6.01 17.90 -7.53
C LEU A 237 4.84 17.88 -8.52
N ASP A 238 4.92 17.16 -9.64
CA ASP A 238 3.77 17.07 -10.53
C ASP A 238 2.76 16.02 -10.02
N PHE A 239 1.89 16.45 -9.12
CA PHE A 239 0.78 15.67 -8.57
C PHE A 239 -0.15 15.14 -9.70
N GLY A 240 -0.40 15.95 -10.73
CA GLY A 240 -1.28 15.57 -11.85
C GLY A 240 -0.73 14.41 -12.67
N ARG A 241 0.59 14.29 -12.83
CA ARG A 241 1.23 13.21 -13.59
C ARG A 241 1.34 11.92 -12.79
N LYS A 242 1.58 11.98 -11.47
CA LYS A 242 1.51 10.78 -10.63
C LYS A 242 0.17 10.07 -10.73
N TYR A 243 -0.93 10.81 -10.90
CA TYR A 243 -2.25 10.20 -11.14
C TYR A 243 -2.34 9.43 -12.46
N LEU A 244 -1.66 9.88 -13.51
CA LEU A 244 -1.61 9.15 -14.78
C LEU A 244 -0.81 7.84 -14.66
N ASP A 245 0.18 7.80 -13.77
CA ASP A 245 0.96 6.58 -13.51
C ASP A 245 0.13 5.46 -12.89
N PHE A 246 -0.89 5.78 -12.08
CA PHE A 246 -1.79 4.79 -11.49
C PHE A 246 -2.75 4.12 -12.51
N SER A 247 -2.86 4.67 -13.72
CA SER A 247 -3.66 4.09 -14.80
C SER A 247 -2.84 3.26 -15.80
N ARG A 248 -1.52 3.10 -15.58
CA ARG A 248 -0.64 2.36 -16.48
C ARG A 248 -0.99 0.87 -16.49
N THR A 249 -1.08 0.31 -17.68
CA THR A 249 -1.27 -1.12 -17.93
C THR A 249 -0.19 -1.72 -18.84
N GLY A 250 0.62 -0.87 -19.49
CA GLY A 250 1.74 -1.29 -20.35
C GLY A 250 3.01 -1.52 -19.53
N VAL A 251 3.76 -2.58 -19.84
CA VAL A 251 5.07 -2.85 -19.22
C VAL A 251 6.03 -1.70 -19.53
N VAL A 252 6.73 -1.21 -18.51
CA VAL A 252 7.74 -0.15 -18.65
C VAL A 252 9.06 -0.73 -19.18
N GLU A 253 9.90 0.15 -19.71
CA GLU A 253 11.28 -0.21 -20.06
C GLU A 253 12.09 -0.37 -18.76
N GLU A 254 12.89 -1.44 -18.71
CA GLU A 254 13.80 -1.69 -17.60
C GLU A 254 14.92 -0.64 -17.59
N ALA A 255 15.20 -0.11 -16.38
CA ALA A 255 16.21 0.90 -16.19
C ALA A 255 17.62 0.37 -16.53
N GLN A 256 18.39 1.13 -17.27
CA GLN A 256 19.80 0.81 -17.56
C GLN A 256 20.67 1.23 -16.37
N ILE A 257 20.89 0.31 -15.44
CA ILE A 257 21.70 0.53 -14.23
C ILE A 257 22.85 -0.48 -14.16
N GLY A 258 23.91 -0.11 -13.45
CA GLY A 258 25.03 -1.03 -13.22
C GLY A 258 24.65 -2.13 -12.23
N MET A 259 25.13 -3.36 -12.47
CA MET A 259 24.86 -4.55 -11.62
C MET A 259 25.07 -4.26 -10.12
N SER A 260 26.09 -3.51 -9.76
CA SER A 260 26.37 -3.18 -8.35
C SER A 260 25.26 -2.38 -7.68
N ILE A 261 24.56 -1.49 -8.40
CA ILE A 261 23.43 -0.72 -7.87
C ILE A 261 22.17 -1.61 -7.80
N GLU A 262 21.95 -2.39 -8.83
CA GLU A 262 20.85 -3.36 -8.87
C GLU A 262 20.93 -4.34 -7.69
N ASP A 263 22.11 -4.94 -7.45
CA ASP A 263 22.34 -5.87 -6.35
C ASP A 263 22.10 -5.21 -4.99
N LYS A 264 22.56 -3.95 -4.81
CA LYS A 264 22.31 -3.18 -3.58
C LYS A 264 20.83 -2.92 -3.35
N MET A 265 20.07 -2.59 -4.40
CA MET A 265 18.63 -2.37 -4.30
C MET A 265 17.87 -3.66 -3.97
N LYS A 266 18.20 -4.76 -4.62
CA LYS A 266 17.61 -6.09 -4.34
C LYS A 266 17.94 -6.57 -2.93
N ASP A 267 19.17 -6.38 -2.45
CA ASP A 267 19.57 -6.70 -1.07
C ASP A 267 18.79 -5.83 -0.06
N ALA A 268 18.71 -4.52 -0.30
CA ALA A 268 17.94 -3.61 0.54
C ALA A 268 16.45 -3.99 0.58
N PHE A 269 15.85 -4.28 -0.58
CA PHE A 269 14.47 -4.74 -0.69
C PHE A 269 14.25 -6.02 0.13
N ALA A 270 15.13 -7.04 -0.05
CA ALA A 270 15.01 -8.31 0.65
C ALA A 270 15.08 -8.15 2.17
N LYS A 271 16.00 -7.32 2.67
CA LYS A 271 16.13 -7.00 4.08
C LYS A 271 14.88 -6.34 4.63
N LEU A 272 14.37 -5.32 3.95
CA LEU A 272 13.14 -4.60 4.33
C LEU A 272 11.93 -5.53 4.31
N TYR A 273 11.79 -6.34 3.26
CA TYR A 273 10.69 -7.27 3.12
C TYR A 273 10.63 -8.29 4.26
N ASN A 274 11.77 -8.88 4.58
CA ASN A 274 11.84 -9.91 5.62
C ASN A 274 11.70 -9.32 7.04
N VAL A 275 12.38 -8.20 7.35
CA VAL A 275 12.33 -7.56 8.67
C VAL A 275 10.97 -6.91 8.91
N GLY A 276 10.35 -6.34 7.87
CA GLY A 276 9.03 -5.71 7.96
C GLY A 276 7.84 -6.68 7.94
N GLY A 277 8.08 -7.98 7.73
CA GLY A 277 7.00 -8.99 7.76
C GLY A 277 6.00 -8.85 6.61
N PHE A 278 6.48 -8.58 5.38
CA PHE A 278 5.61 -8.34 4.22
C PHE A 278 5.10 -9.63 3.54
N GLU A 279 5.23 -10.81 4.18
CA GLU A 279 4.72 -12.06 3.60
C GLU A 279 3.25 -11.97 3.22
N GLY A 280 2.94 -12.37 1.99
CA GLY A 280 1.60 -12.28 1.40
C GLY A 280 1.26 -10.92 0.78
N ALA A 281 2.21 -9.98 0.76
CA ALA A 281 2.07 -8.71 0.05
C ALA A 281 2.98 -8.64 -1.19
N LEU A 282 2.52 -7.95 -2.22
CA LEU A 282 3.35 -7.40 -3.27
C LEU A 282 3.59 -5.95 -2.93
N ILE A 283 4.83 -5.57 -2.65
CA ILE A 283 5.20 -4.21 -2.27
C ILE A 283 6.09 -3.56 -3.33
N ARG A 284 6.22 -2.23 -3.28
CA ARG A 284 7.19 -1.48 -4.06
C ARG A 284 8.03 -0.61 -3.13
N CYS A 285 9.34 -0.72 -3.25
CA CYS A 285 10.28 0.19 -2.60
C CYS A 285 10.75 1.23 -3.62
N ASP A 286 10.68 2.49 -3.25
CA ASP A 286 11.17 3.60 -4.04
C ASP A 286 12.53 4.02 -3.45
N PHE A 287 13.58 3.95 -4.28
CA PHE A 287 14.95 4.21 -3.89
C PHE A 287 15.49 5.48 -4.51
N PHE A 288 16.32 6.18 -3.76
CA PHE A 288 17.21 7.22 -4.27
C PHE A 288 18.61 6.65 -4.46
N VAL A 289 19.26 7.04 -5.56
CA VAL A 289 20.67 6.71 -5.83
C VAL A 289 21.45 7.98 -6.04
N GLN A 290 22.52 8.13 -5.24
CA GLN A 290 23.48 9.24 -5.36
C GLN A 290 24.88 8.71 -5.05
N ASN A 291 25.88 9.03 -5.87
CA ASN A 291 27.27 8.62 -5.69
C ASN A 291 27.46 7.11 -5.46
N ASN A 292 26.74 6.28 -6.21
CA ASN A 292 26.72 4.81 -6.09
C ASN A 292 26.20 4.27 -4.74
N GLU A 293 25.57 5.11 -3.93
CA GLU A 293 24.89 4.71 -2.71
C GLU A 293 23.38 4.66 -2.94
N VAL A 294 22.74 3.63 -2.34
CA VAL A 294 21.29 3.39 -2.42
C VAL A 294 20.66 3.79 -1.10
N TYR A 295 19.62 4.59 -1.14
CA TYR A 295 18.85 5.05 0.01
C TYR A 295 17.38 4.68 -0.19
N LEU A 296 16.75 4.09 0.81
CA LEU A 296 15.29 3.94 0.80
C LEU A 296 14.65 5.32 0.96
N ASN A 297 13.74 5.65 0.06
CA ASN A 297 12.85 6.80 0.18
C ASN A 297 11.57 6.40 0.90
N GLU A 298 10.81 5.45 0.34
CA GLU A 298 9.56 4.97 0.92
C GLU A 298 9.28 3.49 0.55
N ILE A 299 8.40 2.86 1.32
CA ILE A 299 7.82 1.56 1.02
C ILE A 299 6.34 1.78 0.71
N ASN A 300 5.89 1.30 -0.45
CA ASN A 300 4.49 1.29 -0.84
C ASN A 300 3.93 -0.13 -0.59
N PRO A 301 3.19 -0.36 0.50
CA PRO A 301 2.70 -1.70 0.85
C PRO A 301 1.56 -2.17 -0.05
N ASN A 302 0.80 -1.22 -0.61
CA ASN A 302 -0.18 -1.40 -1.68
C ASN A 302 0.21 -0.48 -2.84
N PRO A 303 1.17 -0.85 -3.69
CA PRO A 303 1.61 0.06 -4.74
C PRO A 303 0.50 0.33 -5.75
N GLY A 304 0.48 1.52 -6.33
CA GLY A 304 -0.52 1.93 -7.32
C GLY A 304 -0.66 0.89 -8.42
N SER A 305 -1.89 0.47 -8.71
CA SER A 305 -2.22 -0.61 -9.65
C SER A 305 -1.45 -1.91 -9.40
N MET A 306 -1.06 -2.17 -8.14
CA MET A 306 -0.20 -3.27 -7.72
C MET A 306 1.14 -3.33 -8.48
N ALA A 307 1.64 -2.20 -8.94
CA ALA A 307 2.85 -2.14 -9.77
C ALA A 307 2.82 -3.12 -10.97
N ASN A 308 1.63 -3.43 -11.50
CA ASN A 308 1.45 -4.42 -12.57
C ASN A 308 2.34 -4.15 -13.80
N TYR A 309 2.58 -2.87 -14.08
CA TYR A 309 3.39 -2.39 -15.20
C TYR A 309 4.90 -2.69 -15.06
N LEU A 310 5.35 -3.14 -13.89
CA LEU A 310 6.73 -3.55 -13.63
C LEU A 310 6.97 -5.05 -13.86
N PHE A 311 5.95 -5.81 -14.20
CA PHE A 311 6.06 -7.25 -14.44
C PHE A 311 5.71 -7.61 -15.88
N SER A 312 6.44 -8.55 -16.45
CA SER A 312 6.12 -9.08 -17.80
C SER A 312 4.83 -9.89 -17.81
N ASP A 313 4.58 -10.65 -16.75
CA ASP A 313 3.37 -11.43 -16.52
C ASP A 313 2.87 -11.23 -15.09
N PHE A 314 2.10 -10.16 -14.91
CA PHE A 314 1.54 -9.81 -13.61
C PHE A 314 0.52 -10.86 -13.12
N ALA A 315 -0.26 -11.45 -14.02
CA ALA A 315 -1.28 -12.43 -13.67
C ALA A 315 -0.62 -13.71 -13.09
N GLU A 316 0.51 -14.15 -13.67
CA GLU A 316 1.29 -15.28 -13.16
C GLU A 316 1.83 -14.98 -11.75
N VAL A 317 2.44 -13.81 -11.53
CA VAL A 317 2.98 -13.40 -10.23
C VAL A 317 1.88 -13.35 -9.17
N LEU A 318 0.73 -12.74 -9.49
CA LEU A 318 -0.41 -12.67 -8.58
C LEU A 318 -0.95 -14.07 -8.24
N GLY A 319 -1.03 -14.95 -9.24
CA GLY A 319 -1.46 -16.35 -9.07
C GLY A 319 -0.55 -17.13 -8.12
N LYS A 320 0.77 -17.04 -8.30
CA LYS A 320 1.77 -17.65 -7.41
C LYS A 320 1.69 -17.07 -5.99
N LEU A 321 1.57 -15.74 -5.85
CA LEU A 321 1.44 -15.11 -4.56
C LEU A 321 0.18 -15.56 -3.82
N ALA A 322 -0.94 -15.69 -4.52
CA ALA A 322 -2.20 -16.17 -3.96
C ALA A 322 -2.11 -17.58 -3.38
N THR A 323 -1.22 -18.43 -3.92
CA THR A 323 -0.98 -19.79 -3.40
C THR A 323 0.10 -19.85 -2.32
N SER A 324 0.87 -18.77 -2.15
CA SER A 324 1.99 -18.66 -1.20
C SER A 324 1.64 -17.80 0.02
N LEU A 325 0.36 -17.56 0.29
CA LEU A 325 -0.07 -16.76 1.44
C LEU A 325 0.35 -17.38 2.77
N PRO A 326 0.74 -16.57 3.76
CA PRO A 326 1.07 -17.08 5.08
C PRO A 326 -0.16 -17.74 5.71
N ALA A 327 0.03 -18.96 6.22
CA ALA A 327 -1.03 -19.67 6.94
C ALA A 327 -1.27 -19.03 8.30
N ALA A 328 -2.54 -18.82 8.65
CA ALA A 328 -2.90 -18.41 9.99
C ALA A 328 -2.54 -19.54 10.99
N LYS A 329 -1.93 -19.17 12.11
CA LYS A 329 -1.63 -20.12 13.19
C LYS A 329 -2.93 -20.48 13.91
N GLU A 330 -3.24 -21.77 13.99
CA GLU A 330 -4.37 -22.23 14.78
C GLU A 330 -4.05 -22.07 16.26
N ILE A 331 -4.95 -21.42 16.99
CA ILE A 331 -4.86 -21.23 18.44
C ILE A 331 -5.87 -22.18 19.11
N PRO A 332 -5.39 -23.26 19.76
CA PRO A 332 -6.30 -24.16 20.48
C PRO A 332 -6.83 -23.45 21.74
N ILE A 333 -8.15 -23.34 21.83
CA ILE A 333 -8.82 -22.79 23.01
C ILE A 333 -9.41 -23.93 23.80
N SER A 334 -9.00 -24.09 25.09
CA SER A 334 -9.59 -24.98 26.06
C SER A 334 -10.14 -24.17 27.24
N TYR A 335 -11.19 -24.65 27.87
CA TYR A 335 -11.75 -23.99 29.03
C TYR A 335 -11.23 -24.60 30.39
N ASP A 336 -10.11 -25.35 30.34
CA ASP A 336 -9.50 -26.03 31.48
C ASP A 336 -9.14 -25.08 32.63
N LEU A 337 -8.67 -23.85 32.27
CA LEU A 337 -8.30 -22.86 33.27
C LEU A 337 -9.51 -22.35 34.06
N ILE A 338 -10.63 -22.11 33.38
CA ILE A 338 -11.88 -21.68 34.00
C ILE A 338 -12.40 -22.80 34.92
N THR A 339 -12.35 -24.06 34.48
CA THR A 339 -12.76 -25.23 35.23
C THR A 339 -11.94 -25.36 36.53
N LYS A 340 -10.60 -25.22 36.46
CA LYS A 340 -9.71 -25.26 37.64
C LYS A 340 -9.99 -24.13 38.63
N ILE A 341 -10.21 -22.89 38.13
CA ILE A 341 -10.51 -21.72 38.98
C ILE A 341 -11.87 -21.92 39.69
N SER A 342 -12.86 -22.44 38.98
CA SER A 342 -14.21 -22.69 39.55
C SER A 342 -14.22 -23.79 40.59
N ALA A 343 -13.35 -24.80 40.46
CA ALA A 343 -13.22 -25.90 41.42
C ALA A 343 -12.49 -25.49 42.71
N ASN A 344 -11.78 -24.37 42.74
CA ASN A 344 -11.06 -23.83 43.88
C ASN A 344 -11.81 -22.71 44.63
N LYS A 345 -13.04 -22.44 44.25
CA LYS A 345 -14.00 -21.57 44.94
C LYS A 345 -15.05 -22.40 45.69
#